data_b0a14a48911d2edba644f765d2b41b6d
#
_entry.id   b0a14a48911d2edba644f765d2b41b6d
#
_cell.length_a   1.000
_cell.length_b   1.000
_cell.length_c   1.000
_cell.angle_alpha   90.00
_cell.angle_beta   90.00
_cell.angle_gamma   90.00
#
_symmetry.space_group_name_H-M   'P 1'
#
loop_
_entity.id
_entity.type
_entity.pdbx_description
1 polymer ?
#
loop_
_entity_poly.entity_id
_entity_poly.type
_entity_poly.pdbx_seq_one_letter_code
_entity_poly.pdbx_strand_id
1 'polypeptide(L)'
;MASGILLGLFLAALVWIVARTPSGEAVTLRPVPTQKPMIVHITGAVPRPGVYALPQGARVQDGISAAGGFLAEAEKTNINLAQALEDGEKIDIPFIEGASPVLATPLPEVETITTEL
;
A
#
# COMPACT_ATOMS: atom_id res chain seq x y z
N MET A 1 -27.24 -38.25 57.25
CA MET A 1 -28.07 -37.94 56.05
C MET A 1 -27.75 -36.58 55.42
N ALA A 2 -27.44 -35.55 56.16
CA ALA A 2 -27.13 -34.26 55.60
C ALA A 2 -25.83 -34.24 54.80
N SER A 3 -24.85 -35.07 55.14
CA SER A 3 -23.55 -35.15 54.51
C SER A 3 -23.62 -35.58 53.05
N GLY A 4 -24.50 -36.50 52.72
CA GLY A 4 -24.63 -37.00 51.36
C GLY A 4 -25.29 -35.98 50.41
N ILE A 5 -26.18 -35.15 50.94
CA ILE A 5 -26.83 -34.14 50.18
C ILE A 5 -25.85 -33.01 49.79
N LEU A 6 -25.03 -32.64 50.74
CA LEU A 6 -24.00 -31.62 50.49
C LEU A 6 -22.96 -32.10 49.45
N LEU A 7 -22.55 -33.35 49.54
CA LEU A 7 -21.63 -33.92 48.57
C LEU A 7 -22.25 -34.01 47.18
N GLY A 8 -23.52 -34.37 47.09
CA GLY A 8 -24.25 -34.41 45.82
C GLY A 8 -24.40 -33.04 45.18
N LEU A 9 -24.69 -32.01 45.96
CA LEU A 9 -24.78 -30.64 45.51
C LEU A 9 -23.42 -30.10 45.00
N PHE A 10 -22.37 -30.49 45.71
CA PHE A 10 -21.00 -30.07 45.33
C PHE A 10 -20.61 -30.70 43.99
N LEU A 11 -20.86 -31.98 43.80
CA LEU A 11 -20.60 -32.67 42.54
C LEU A 11 -21.45 -32.13 41.40
N ALA A 12 -22.69 -31.82 41.64
CA ALA A 12 -23.57 -31.22 40.63
C ALA A 12 -23.09 -29.82 40.22
N ALA A 13 -22.63 -29.04 41.18
CA ALA A 13 -22.07 -27.73 40.91
C ALA A 13 -20.79 -27.83 40.08
N LEU A 14 -19.96 -28.82 40.37
CA LEU A 14 -18.72 -29.04 39.65
C LEU A 14 -18.99 -29.46 38.19
N VAL A 15 -19.90 -30.33 37.98
CA VAL A 15 -20.36 -30.75 36.65
C VAL A 15 -20.94 -29.55 35.88
N TRP A 16 -21.68 -28.73 36.58
CA TRP A 16 -22.32 -27.56 35.93
C TRP A 16 -21.28 -26.50 35.51
N ILE A 17 -20.19 -26.34 36.29
CA ILE A 17 -19.07 -25.46 35.96
C ILE A 17 -18.31 -26.01 34.76
N VAL A 18 -18.03 -27.32 34.76
CA VAL A 18 -17.28 -27.93 33.64
C VAL A 18 -18.12 -27.95 32.35
N ALA A 19 -19.43 -28.09 32.49
CA ALA A 19 -20.34 -28.06 31.33
C ALA A 19 -20.50 -26.67 30.71
N ARG A 20 -20.08 -25.63 31.42
CA ARG A 20 -20.01 -24.30 30.87
C ARG A 20 -18.65 -24.08 30.21
N THR A 21 -18.31 -24.94 29.30
CA THR A 21 -17.20 -24.59 28.40
C THR A 21 -17.69 -23.43 27.55
N PRO A 22 -16.99 -22.34 27.55
CA PRO A 22 -17.32 -21.30 26.60
C PRO A 22 -17.11 -21.91 25.23
N SER A 23 -18.17 -22.05 24.51
CA SER A 23 -18.09 -22.34 23.10
C SER A 23 -17.40 -21.12 22.51
N GLY A 24 -16.11 -21.23 22.32
CA GLY A 24 -15.42 -20.22 21.56
C GLY A 24 -16.11 -20.14 20.22
N GLU A 25 -16.72 -18.99 19.95
CA GLU A 25 -17.20 -18.74 18.64
C GLU A 25 -16.06 -18.96 17.69
N ALA A 26 -16.25 -19.90 16.80
CA ALA A 26 -15.30 -20.09 15.74
C ALA A 26 -15.18 -18.74 15.04
N VAL A 27 -14.00 -18.14 15.13
CA VAL A 27 -13.70 -16.93 14.38
C VAL A 27 -13.77 -17.36 12.93
N THR A 28 -14.90 -17.10 12.33
CA THR A 28 -15.05 -17.31 10.90
C THR A 28 -14.23 -16.20 10.27
N LEU A 29 -13.05 -16.55 9.84
CA LEU A 29 -12.27 -15.64 9.03
C LEU A 29 -13.06 -15.45 7.74
N ARG A 30 -13.73 -14.33 7.70
CA ARG A 30 -14.38 -13.91 6.49
C ARG A 30 -13.27 -13.69 5.47
N PRO A 31 -13.26 -14.40 4.35
CA PRO A 31 -12.24 -14.13 3.35
C PRO A 31 -12.38 -12.69 2.96
N VAL A 32 -11.28 -11.96 3.09
CA VAL A 32 -11.20 -10.59 2.62
C VAL A 32 -11.49 -10.66 1.12
N PRO A 33 -12.49 -9.94 0.65
CA PRO A 33 -12.76 -9.96 -0.78
C PRO A 33 -11.49 -9.51 -1.48
N THR A 34 -10.96 -10.39 -2.29
CA THR A 34 -9.75 -10.12 -3.05
C THR A 34 -10.16 -9.16 -4.15
N GLN A 35 -9.97 -7.89 -3.87
CA GLN A 35 -10.22 -6.88 -4.86
C GLN A 35 -9.11 -6.91 -5.88
N LYS A 36 -9.48 -6.82 -7.15
CA LYS A 36 -8.50 -6.75 -8.21
C LYS A 36 -7.61 -5.53 -7.99
N PRO A 37 -6.29 -5.66 -8.05
CA PRO A 37 -5.42 -4.50 -7.90
C PRO A 37 -5.63 -3.51 -9.02
N MET A 38 -5.44 -2.24 -8.72
CA MET A 38 -5.50 -1.20 -9.73
C MET A 38 -4.10 -0.96 -10.28
N ILE A 39 -4.04 -0.61 -11.54
CA ILE A 39 -2.79 -0.34 -12.24
C ILE A 39 -2.67 1.16 -12.45
N VAL A 40 -1.56 1.73 -12.02
CA VAL A 40 -1.29 3.16 -12.19
C VAL A 40 0.06 3.36 -12.84
N HIS A 41 0.18 4.43 -13.61
CA HIS A 41 1.42 4.78 -14.29
C HIS A 41 2.05 6.00 -13.59
N ILE A 42 3.24 5.84 -13.07
CA ILE A 42 3.94 6.91 -12.34
C ILE A 42 5.15 7.36 -13.15
N THR A 43 5.20 8.64 -13.42
CA THR A 43 6.27 9.24 -14.23
C THR A 43 6.82 10.49 -13.56
N GLY A 44 7.92 10.99 -14.08
CA GLY A 44 8.50 12.24 -13.63
C GLY A 44 9.60 12.07 -12.59
N ALA A 45 9.61 12.94 -11.60
CA ALA A 45 10.69 13.04 -10.63
C ALA A 45 10.63 11.98 -9.52
N VAL A 46 10.66 10.73 -9.92
CA VAL A 46 10.75 9.56 -9.00
C VAL A 46 11.91 8.67 -9.42
N PRO A 47 12.51 7.92 -8.49
CA PRO A 47 13.64 7.05 -8.81
C PRO A 47 13.32 5.96 -9.82
N ARG A 48 12.13 5.45 -9.79
CA ARG A 48 11.73 4.33 -10.65
C ARG A 48 10.38 4.58 -11.29
N PRO A 49 10.33 5.41 -12.34
CA PRO A 49 9.08 5.61 -13.05
C PRO A 49 8.65 4.33 -13.75
N GLY A 50 7.37 4.12 -13.88
CA GLY A 50 6.82 2.93 -14.52
C GLY A 50 5.38 2.65 -14.11
N VAL A 51 4.95 1.45 -14.41
CA VAL A 51 3.58 1.00 -14.12
C VAL A 51 3.60 0.14 -12.87
N TYR A 52 2.68 0.43 -11.96
CA TYR A 52 2.62 -0.24 -10.66
C TYR A 52 1.22 -0.78 -10.37
N ALA A 53 1.18 -1.95 -9.78
CA ALA A 53 -0.06 -2.54 -9.27
C ALA A 53 -0.21 -2.16 -7.80
N LEU A 54 -1.30 -1.51 -7.47
CA LEU A 54 -1.59 -1.05 -6.11
C LEU A 54 -2.94 -1.59 -5.64
N PRO A 55 -3.13 -1.76 -4.33
CA PRO A 55 -4.42 -2.19 -3.82
C PRO A 55 -5.49 -1.12 -4.03
N GLN A 56 -6.73 -1.53 -4.15
CA GLN A 56 -7.85 -0.60 -4.24
C GLN A 56 -7.86 0.32 -3.02
N GLY A 57 -8.11 1.59 -3.25
CA GLY A 57 -8.09 2.59 -2.18
C GLY A 57 -6.74 3.21 -1.91
N ALA A 58 -5.70 2.83 -2.66
CA ALA A 58 -4.39 3.45 -2.53
C ALA A 58 -4.45 4.94 -2.91
N ARG A 59 -3.58 5.71 -2.32
CA ARG A 59 -3.50 7.15 -2.56
C ARG A 59 -2.22 7.49 -3.32
N VAL A 60 -2.14 8.71 -3.80
CA VAL A 60 -0.97 9.20 -4.54
C VAL A 60 0.33 8.92 -3.79
N GLN A 61 0.34 9.14 -2.47
CA GLN A 61 1.54 8.86 -1.67
C GLN A 61 1.96 7.38 -1.72
N ASP A 62 1.01 6.47 -1.80
CA ASP A 62 1.31 5.04 -1.88
C ASP A 62 1.97 4.68 -3.20
N GLY A 63 1.49 5.28 -4.28
CA GLY A 63 2.07 5.12 -5.60
C GLY A 63 3.49 5.68 -5.66
N ILE A 64 3.70 6.86 -5.12
CA ILE A 64 5.02 7.49 -5.09
C ILE A 64 5.99 6.64 -4.26
N SER A 65 5.53 6.11 -3.13
CA SER A 65 6.36 5.23 -2.31
C SER A 65 6.75 3.96 -3.06
N ALA A 66 5.85 3.40 -3.85
CA ALA A 66 6.12 2.23 -4.69
C ALA A 66 7.20 2.55 -5.75
N ALA A 67 7.21 3.76 -6.26
CA ALA A 67 8.20 4.22 -7.23
C ALA A 67 9.54 4.62 -6.60
N GLY A 68 9.67 4.47 -5.28
CA GLY A 68 10.90 4.77 -4.55
C GLY A 68 10.90 6.13 -3.85
N GLY A 69 9.79 6.81 -3.80
CA GLY A 69 9.65 8.13 -3.21
C GLY A 69 9.91 9.25 -4.21
N PHE A 70 10.15 10.44 -3.70
CA PHE A 70 10.48 11.58 -4.54
C PHE A 70 11.97 11.69 -4.76
N LEU A 71 12.37 12.12 -5.93
CA LEU A 71 13.73 12.57 -6.15
C LEU A 71 13.94 13.92 -5.44
N ALA A 72 15.19 14.27 -5.20
CA ALA A 72 15.53 15.56 -4.59
C ALA A 72 15.04 16.73 -5.45
N GLU A 73 15.01 16.54 -6.75
CA GLU A 73 14.57 17.54 -7.71
C GLU A 73 13.07 17.56 -7.95
N ALA A 74 12.31 16.81 -7.17
CA ALA A 74 10.85 16.75 -7.35
C ALA A 74 10.16 17.98 -6.77
N GLU A 75 9.22 18.53 -7.53
CA GLU A 75 8.36 19.61 -7.06
C GLU A 75 7.21 18.97 -6.26
N LYS A 76 7.22 19.17 -4.97
CA LYS A 76 6.27 18.50 -4.07
C LYS A 76 5.07 19.37 -3.69
N THR A 77 5.16 20.65 -3.95
CA THR A 77 4.22 21.63 -3.44
C THR A 77 2.83 21.49 -4.01
N ASN A 78 2.75 21.16 -5.26
CA ASN A 78 1.49 21.10 -5.99
C ASN A 78 0.88 19.70 -6.11
N ILE A 79 1.42 18.74 -5.38
CA ILE A 79 0.94 17.38 -5.45
C ILE A 79 0.05 17.06 -4.26
N ASN A 80 -1.16 16.62 -4.52
CA ASN A 80 -2.05 16.17 -3.47
C ASN A 80 -1.78 14.70 -3.14
N LEU A 81 -0.96 14.47 -2.14
CA LEU A 81 -0.57 13.13 -1.72
C LEU A 81 -1.72 12.27 -1.19
N ALA A 82 -2.76 12.92 -0.74
CA ALA A 82 -3.92 12.24 -0.16
C ALA A 82 -5.00 11.90 -1.18
N GLN A 83 -4.82 12.31 -2.42
CA GLN A 83 -5.77 12.00 -3.49
C GLN A 83 -5.85 10.49 -3.69
N ALA A 84 -7.06 9.96 -3.75
CA ALA A 84 -7.28 8.56 -4.04
C ALA A 84 -6.98 8.28 -5.51
N LEU A 85 -6.32 7.16 -5.75
CA LEU A 85 -5.98 6.74 -7.10
C LEU A 85 -7.09 5.91 -7.73
N GLU A 86 -7.16 5.96 -9.03
CA GLU A 86 -8.08 5.13 -9.80
C GLU A 86 -7.30 4.20 -10.74
N ASP A 87 -7.93 3.11 -11.12
CA ASP A 87 -7.33 2.16 -12.06
C ASP A 87 -7.12 2.85 -13.42
N GLY A 88 -5.92 2.75 -13.95
CA GLY A 88 -5.55 3.39 -15.22
C GLY A 88 -5.10 4.83 -15.08
N GLU A 89 -4.99 5.35 -13.87
CA GLU A 89 -4.57 6.72 -13.66
C GLU A 89 -3.08 6.91 -13.92
N LYS A 90 -2.71 8.05 -14.45
CA LYS A 90 -1.33 8.43 -14.65
C LYS A 90 -0.98 9.56 -13.67
N ILE A 91 0.10 9.37 -12.93
CA ILE A 91 0.62 10.38 -12.02
C ILE A 91 1.92 10.90 -12.59
N ASP A 92 1.99 12.19 -12.81
CA ASP A 92 3.21 12.83 -13.27
C ASP A 92 3.74 13.72 -12.15
N ILE A 93 4.96 13.45 -11.73
CA ILE A 93 5.64 14.21 -10.68
C ILE A 93 6.55 15.24 -11.34
N PRO A 94 6.22 16.52 -11.29
CA PRO A 94 7.04 17.52 -11.96
C PRO A 94 8.38 17.69 -11.26
N PHE A 95 9.34 18.12 -12.03
CA PHE A 95 10.62 18.52 -11.50
C PHE A 95 10.57 19.99 -11.05
N ILE A 96 11.40 20.34 -10.08
CA ILE A 96 11.57 21.74 -9.69
C ILE A 96 12.04 22.51 -10.92
N GLU A 97 11.53 23.71 -11.09
CA GLU A 97 11.88 24.53 -12.23
C GLU A 97 13.41 24.68 -12.33
N GLY A 98 13.94 24.40 -13.48
CA GLY A 98 15.38 24.40 -13.72
C GLY A 98 16.06 23.05 -13.53
N ALA A 99 15.40 22.07 -12.94
CA ALA A 99 15.95 20.73 -12.83
C ALA A 99 15.58 19.92 -14.05
N SER A 100 16.57 19.39 -14.70
CA SER A 100 16.32 18.52 -15.84
C SER A 100 16.50 17.08 -15.44
N PRO A 101 15.78 16.19 -16.07
CA PRO A 101 16.04 14.77 -15.86
C PRO A 101 17.44 14.47 -16.32
N VAL A 102 18.18 13.95 -15.40
CA VAL A 102 19.57 13.69 -15.62
C VAL A 102 19.84 12.80 -16.77
N LEU A 103 18.84 12.12 -17.22
CA LEU A 103 19.03 11.28 -18.24
C LEU A 103 19.26 11.82 -19.50
N ALA A 104 19.05 12.91 -19.59
CA ALA A 104 19.23 13.39 -20.80
C ALA A 104 20.54 13.93 -21.00
N THR A 105 21.47 13.23 -20.83
CA THR A 105 22.73 13.65 -21.30
C THR A 105 22.64 13.57 -22.77
N PRO A 106 22.51 14.65 -23.43
CA PRO A 106 22.48 14.59 -24.82
C PRO A 106 23.86 14.20 -25.21
N LEU A 107 23.94 13.34 -26.02
CA LEU A 107 25.08 13.10 -26.70
C LEU A 107 25.57 14.33 -27.29
N PRO A 108 26.71 14.59 -27.03
CA PRO A 108 27.29 15.71 -27.57
C PRO A 108 27.27 15.62 -29.03
N GLU A 109 26.65 16.09 -29.51
CA GLU A 109 26.50 16.09 -30.57
C GLU A 109 27.23 16.30 -31.48
N VAL A 110 27.16 16.13 -31.95
CA VAL A 110 27.72 15.86 -32.84
C VAL A 110 27.65 16.73 -33.82
N GLU A 111 27.10 17.48 -33.72
CA GLU A 111 27.05 18.17 -34.63
C GLU A 111 28.01 18.71 -35.12
N THR A 112 28.56 18.84 -34.82
CA THR A 112 29.53 19.37 -35.07
C THR A 112 30.20 19.13 -36.13
N ILE A 113 30.16 18.61 -36.67
CA ILE A 113 30.91 18.28 -37.49
C ILE A 113 30.81 18.75 -38.60
N THR A 114 30.48 19.34 -38.93
CA THR A 114 30.40 19.71 -39.93
C THR A 114 31.14 20.30 -40.52
N THR A 115 31.52 20.50 -40.80
CA THR A 115 32.01 20.99 -41.35
C THR A 115 32.63 21.31 -42.04
N GLU A 116 32.99 21.52 -42.22
CA GLU A 116 33.57 21.95 -42.76
C GLU A 116 34.19 21.76 -43.62
N LEU A 117 34.30 21.91 -44.13
CA LEU A 117 35.06 21.87 -44.99
C LEU A 117 35.17 22.56 -45.80
#